data_40ce7198e2498bc2b69046a50625c0f3
#
_entry.id   40ce7198e2498bc2b69046a50625c0f3
#
_cell.length_a   1.000
_cell.length_b   1.000
_cell.length_c   1.000
_cell.angle_alpha   90.00
_cell.angle_beta   90.00
_cell.angle_gamma   90.00
#
_symmetry.space_group_name_H-M   'P 1'
#
loop_
_entity.id
_entity.type
_entity.pdbx_description
1 polymer ?
#
loop_
_entity_poly.entity_id
_entity_poly.type
_entity_poly.pdbx_seq_one_letter_code
_entity_poly.pdbx_strand_id
1 'polypeptide(L)'
;VVPFVIARDFGLRDGTEIEGLARDGGNGRRVLVEVTKAGGMEPERYRALPHFQDLVSINPTEAFALSGEGSEISLRVIDIIAPVGRGQRGLIVSPPKAGKTTLLEHLGKAITQRHPDVHLILLLVDERPEEVTHFRRVVPAEVLASTSDSSSDSHIRLSRLAIERAKRLVEAGRHVVILLDSLTRLGRASNREMGPGGRTMSGGVDNRALQFPRQFFGAARNCEGSGSLTILATALIETGSRMDEVIFQEFKGTGNMELILDRAIADRRIFPAVDVLRSGTRREELLVPPEELQKRHLLRRALADLSPVEAAQFLIEKLQKTPSNAVFLANLVAPSSMASPARRFR
;
A
#
# COMPACT_ATOMS: atom_id res chain seq x y z
N VAL A 1 -14.97 5.71 -27.33
CA VAL A 1 -16.30 5.48 -26.71
C VAL A 1 -16.67 4.02 -26.90
N VAL A 2 -17.07 3.35 -25.81
CA VAL A 2 -17.62 1.98 -25.85
C VAL A 2 -19.16 2.11 -25.89
N PRO A 3 -19.82 1.64 -26.93
CA PRO A 3 -21.28 1.62 -26.97
C PRO A 3 -21.86 0.70 -25.88
N PHE A 4 -23.00 1.10 -25.32
CA PHE A 4 -23.67 0.35 -24.25
C PHE A 4 -23.99 -1.11 -24.66
N VAL A 5 -24.41 -1.30 -25.91
CA VAL A 5 -24.71 -2.65 -26.45
C VAL A 5 -23.48 -3.54 -26.40
N ILE A 6 -22.32 -3.05 -26.85
CA ILE A 6 -21.06 -3.79 -26.82
C ILE A 6 -20.65 -4.07 -25.35
N ALA A 7 -20.72 -3.06 -24.47
CA ALA A 7 -20.39 -3.23 -23.07
C ALA A 7 -21.26 -4.32 -22.40
N ARG A 8 -22.57 -4.32 -22.67
CA ARG A 8 -23.52 -5.31 -22.17
C ARG A 8 -23.25 -6.71 -22.73
N ASP A 9 -23.11 -6.82 -24.05
CA ASP A 9 -23.01 -8.12 -24.73
C ASP A 9 -21.73 -8.87 -24.38
N PHE A 10 -20.64 -8.14 -24.14
CA PHE A 10 -19.35 -8.70 -23.70
C PHE A 10 -19.14 -8.66 -22.17
N GLY A 11 -20.11 -8.15 -21.40
CA GLY A 11 -20.00 -8.04 -19.95
C GLY A 11 -18.86 -7.13 -19.49
N LEU A 12 -18.53 -6.09 -20.28
CA LEU A 12 -17.44 -5.17 -19.99
C LEU A 12 -17.78 -4.31 -18.78
N ARG A 13 -16.81 -4.14 -17.91
CA ARG A 13 -16.91 -3.38 -16.67
C ARG A 13 -15.87 -2.27 -16.62
N ASP A 14 -16.11 -1.26 -15.79
CA ASP A 14 -15.13 -0.19 -15.57
C ASP A 14 -13.77 -0.76 -15.17
N GLY A 15 -12.70 -0.18 -15.72
CA GLY A 15 -11.32 -0.63 -15.48
C GLY A 15 -10.85 -1.78 -16.39
N THR A 16 -11.73 -2.38 -17.20
CA THR A 16 -11.34 -3.42 -18.16
C THR A 16 -10.49 -2.84 -19.28
N GLU A 17 -9.34 -3.45 -19.53
CA GLU A 17 -8.55 -3.19 -20.72
C GLU A 17 -9.20 -3.87 -21.92
N ILE A 18 -9.34 -3.15 -23.04
CA ILE A 18 -10.04 -3.62 -24.23
C ILE A 18 -9.14 -3.45 -25.44
N GLU A 19 -8.96 -4.52 -26.21
CA GLU A 19 -8.44 -4.47 -27.57
C GLU A 19 -9.58 -4.69 -28.56
N GLY A 20 -9.57 -3.97 -29.69
CA GLY A 20 -10.63 -4.11 -30.69
C GLY A 20 -10.56 -3.12 -31.82
N LEU A 21 -11.49 -3.23 -32.75
CA LEU A 21 -11.63 -2.32 -33.88
C LEU A 21 -12.50 -1.12 -33.48
N ALA A 22 -12.03 0.07 -33.85
CA ALA A 22 -12.79 1.30 -33.65
C ALA A 22 -12.93 2.07 -34.97
N ARG A 23 -14.12 2.63 -35.21
CA ARG A 23 -14.36 3.55 -36.30
C ARG A 23 -14.31 5.00 -35.84
N ASP A 24 -14.13 5.91 -36.78
CA ASP A 24 -14.32 7.33 -36.51
C ASP A 24 -15.78 7.61 -36.18
N GLY A 25 -16.06 8.19 -35.06
CA GLY A 25 -17.38 8.61 -34.58
C GLY A 25 -17.67 10.10 -34.82
N GLY A 26 -16.76 10.83 -35.47
CA GLY A 26 -16.82 12.27 -35.64
C GLY A 26 -16.30 13.04 -34.41
N ASN A 27 -15.94 14.32 -34.61
CA ASN A 27 -15.41 15.21 -33.59
C ASN A 27 -14.16 14.63 -32.83
N GLY A 28 -13.31 13.86 -33.52
CA GLY A 28 -12.13 13.24 -32.97
C GLY A 28 -12.41 12.07 -31.99
N ARG A 29 -13.64 11.59 -31.91
CA ARG A 29 -14.04 10.46 -31.07
C ARG A 29 -13.94 9.15 -31.86
N ARG A 30 -13.24 8.17 -31.28
CA ARG A 30 -13.25 6.78 -31.76
C ARG A 30 -14.37 6.01 -31.07
N VAL A 31 -15.14 5.25 -31.82
CA VAL A 31 -16.23 4.40 -31.32
C VAL A 31 -15.85 2.94 -31.55
N LEU A 32 -15.80 2.15 -30.53
CA LEU A 32 -15.54 0.70 -30.58
C LEU A 32 -16.65 0.01 -31.35
N VAL A 33 -16.31 -0.83 -32.32
CA VAL A 33 -17.26 -1.59 -33.15
C VAL A 33 -17.11 -3.10 -32.93
N GLU A 34 -15.94 -3.56 -32.55
CA GLU A 34 -15.65 -4.98 -32.32
C GLU A 34 -14.67 -5.11 -31.13
N VAL A 35 -14.85 -6.11 -30.29
CA VAL A 35 -13.95 -6.45 -29.18
C VAL A 35 -13.19 -7.71 -29.58
N THR A 36 -11.87 -7.60 -29.67
CA THR A 36 -10.98 -8.74 -29.94
C THR A 36 -10.44 -9.35 -28.65
N LYS A 37 -10.17 -8.52 -27.61
CA LYS A 37 -9.81 -8.99 -26.28
C LYS A 37 -10.40 -8.09 -25.19
N ALA A 38 -10.69 -8.70 -24.05
CA ALA A 38 -11.09 -8.03 -22.83
C ALA A 38 -10.20 -8.56 -21.66
N GLY A 39 -9.55 -7.65 -20.93
CA GLY A 39 -8.62 -8.03 -19.86
C GLY A 39 -7.45 -8.90 -20.34
N GLY A 40 -7.02 -8.73 -21.61
CA GLY A 40 -5.94 -9.50 -22.21
C GLY A 40 -6.31 -10.92 -22.64
N MET A 41 -7.59 -11.31 -22.57
CA MET A 41 -8.09 -12.65 -22.93
C MET A 41 -9.24 -12.57 -23.92
N GLU A 42 -9.65 -13.74 -24.48
CA GLU A 42 -10.84 -13.85 -25.34
C GLU A 42 -12.08 -13.36 -24.59
N PRO A 43 -13.01 -12.62 -25.28
CA PRO A 43 -14.16 -11.99 -24.65
C PRO A 43 -15.08 -12.96 -23.89
N GLU A 44 -15.29 -14.17 -24.41
CA GLU A 44 -16.09 -15.22 -23.76
C GLU A 44 -15.49 -15.67 -22.42
N ARG A 45 -14.17 -15.84 -22.40
CA ARG A 45 -13.43 -16.19 -21.18
C ARG A 45 -13.52 -15.06 -20.16
N TYR A 46 -13.36 -13.80 -20.59
CA TYR A 46 -13.52 -12.64 -19.73
C TYR A 46 -14.91 -12.58 -19.09
N ARG A 47 -15.96 -12.80 -19.90
CA ARG A 47 -17.35 -12.77 -19.44
C ARG A 47 -17.66 -13.86 -18.37
N ALA A 48 -16.94 -14.96 -18.40
CA ALA A 48 -17.08 -16.07 -17.43
C ALA A 48 -16.35 -15.83 -16.11
N LEU A 49 -15.54 -14.75 -15.99
CA LEU A 49 -14.83 -14.46 -14.74
C LEU A 49 -15.78 -14.07 -13.61
N PRO A 50 -15.54 -14.56 -12.39
CA PRO A 50 -16.31 -14.14 -11.22
C PRO A 50 -16.11 -12.64 -10.96
N HIS A 51 -17.11 -11.98 -10.38
CA HIS A 51 -16.94 -10.61 -9.96
C HIS A 51 -16.09 -10.55 -8.69
N PHE A 52 -15.32 -9.45 -8.56
CA PHE A 52 -14.42 -9.24 -7.42
C PHE A 52 -15.11 -9.37 -6.05
N GLN A 53 -16.38 -8.92 -5.96
CA GLN A 53 -17.18 -8.99 -4.74
C GLN A 53 -17.61 -10.41 -4.38
N ASP A 54 -17.65 -11.33 -5.35
CA ASP A 54 -18.06 -12.73 -5.18
C ASP A 54 -16.86 -13.65 -4.82
N LEU A 55 -15.62 -13.10 -4.92
CA LEU A 55 -14.41 -13.82 -4.54
C LEU A 55 -14.30 -13.98 -3.02
N VAL A 56 -13.98 -15.19 -2.57
CA VAL A 56 -13.79 -15.49 -1.15
C VAL A 56 -12.53 -14.80 -0.62
N SER A 57 -12.70 -13.94 0.37
CA SER A 57 -11.61 -13.19 0.99
C SER A 57 -10.96 -13.98 2.12
N ILE A 58 -9.64 -14.15 2.06
CA ILE A 58 -8.84 -14.83 3.08
C ILE A 58 -7.75 -13.92 3.63
N ASN A 59 -7.15 -14.28 4.77
CA ASN A 59 -6.00 -13.54 5.28
C ASN A 59 -4.79 -13.68 4.34
N PRO A 60 -3.90 -12.67 4.28
CA PRO A 60 -2.60 -12.80 3.66
C PRO A 60 -1.80 -13.96 4.28
N THR A 61 -1.31 -14.87 3.45
CA THR A 61 -0.52 -16.05 3.87
C THR A 61 0.83 -16.13 3.19
N GLU A 62 1.07 -15.28 2.19
CA GLU A 62 2.31 -15.19 1.43
C GLU A 62 2.89 -13.79 1.55
N ALA A 63 4.08 -13.66 2.14
CA ALA A 63 4.76 -12.38 2.27
C ALA A 63 5.49 -12.01 0.98
N PHE A 64 5.52 -10.71 0.68
CA PHE A 64 6.47 -10.16 -0.28
C PHE A 64 7.88 -10.20 0.33
N ALA A 65 8.81 -10.85 -0.33
CA ALA A 65 10.23 -10.76 0.00
C ALA A 65 10.79 -9.45 -0.58
N LEU A 66 10.65 -8.35 0.15
CA LEU A 66 11.06 -7.03 -0.32
C LEU A 66 12.58 -6.88 -0.31
N SER A 67 13.29 -7.55 0.61
CA SER A 67 14.73 -7.45 0.76
C SER A 67 15.47 -8.74 0.42
N GLY A 68 16.74 -8.59 0.09
CA GLY A 68 17.70 -9.67 -0.14
C GLY A 68 19.10 -9.14 0.18
N GLU A 69 20.12 -9.85 -0.30
CA GLU A 69 21.51 -9.39 -0.18
C GLU A 69 21.72 -8.09 -0.94
N GLY A 70 22.35 -7.09 -0.31
CA GLY A 70 22.59 -5.78 -0.89
C GLY A 70 21.37 -4.86 -1.02
N SER A 71 20.20 -5.26 -0.48
CA SER A 71 19.00 -4.43 -0.52
C SER A 71 19.11 -3.21 0.39
N GLU A 72 18.35 -2.18 0.04
CA GLU A 72 18.17 -0.97 0.85
C GLU A 72 17.77 -1.30 2.28
N ILE A 73 18.35 -0.60 3.25
CA ILE A 73 18.06 -0.82 4.68
C ILE A 73 16.58 -0.61 4.99
N SER A 74 15.90 0.30 4.28
CA SER A 74 14.46 0.54 4.43
C SER A 74 13.62 -0.71 4.18
N LEU A 75 13.94 -1.46 3.13
CA LEU A 75 13.25 -2.71 2.80
C LEU A 75 13.53 -3.80 3.84
N ARG A 76 14.77 -3.87 4.30
CA ARG A 76 15.17 -4.80 5.36
C ARG A 76 14.45 -4.54 6.68
N VAL A 77 14.29 -3.27 7.05
CA VAL A 77 13.52 -2.86 8.24
C VAL A 77 12.05 -3.25 8.07
N ILE A 78 11.44 -2.99 6.91
CA ILE A 78 10.04 -3.33 6.65
C ILE A 78 9.81 -4.84 6.77
N ASP A 79 10.64 -5.65 6.11
CA ASP A 79 10.51 -7.10 6.14
C ASP A 79 10.55 -7.67 7.58
N ILE A 80 11.38 -7.09 8.45
CA ILE A 80 11.51 -7.55 9.85
C ILE A 80 10.38 -7.03 10.73
N ILE A 81 10.04 -5.74 10.60
CA ILE A 81 9.16 -5.05 11.55
C ILE A 81 7.69 -5.10 11.13
N ALA A 82 7.42 -4.95 9.83
CA ALA A 82 6.06 -4.87 9.30
C ALA A 82 5.99 -5.61 7.96
N PRO A 83 6.09 -6.96 7.96
CA PRO A 83 6.06 -7.73 6.73
C PRO A 83 4.76 -7.48 5.98
N VAL A 84 4.86 -7.38 4.65
CA VAL A 84 3.75 -7.12 3.75
C VAL A 84 3.33 -8.42 3.08
N GLY A 85 2.08 -8.83 3.25
CA GLY A 85 1.54 -10.01 2.57
C GLY A 85 0.72 -9.68 1.32
N ARG A 86 0.56 -10.65 0.42
CA ARG A 86 -0.34 -10.56 -0.74
C ARG A 86 -1.78 -10.40 -0.25
N GLY A 87 -2.41 -9.29 -0.62
CA GLY A 87 -3.73 -8.91 -0.11
C GLY A 87 -3.70 -8.02 1.15
N GLN A 88 -2.53 -7.55 1.56
CA GLN A 88 -2.34 -6.69 2.72
C GLN A 88 -3.01 -5.32 2.52
N ARG A 89 -3.62 -4.82 3.59
CA ARG A 89 -4.13 -3.47 3.69
C ARG A 89 -3.23 -2.68 4.64
N GLY A 90 -2.17 -2.06 4.04
CA GLY A 90 -1.11 -1.39 4.80
C GLY A 90 -1.28 0.13 4.80
N LEU A 91 -1.13 0.72 5.98
CA LEU A 91 -1.11 2.17 6.17
C LEU A 91 0.32 2.62 6.47
N ILE A 92 0.86 3.50 5.62
CA ILE A 92 2.16 4.15 5.82
C ILE A 92 1.90 5.54 6.40
N VAL A 93 2.06 5.67 7.69
CA VAL A 93 1.79 6.92 8.42
C VAL A 93 3.04 7.79 8.39
N SER A 94 2.93 9.00 7.86
CA SER A 94 4.09 9.86 7.65
C SER A 94 3.85 11.31 8.03
N PRO A 95 4.65 11.88 8.93
CA PRO A 95 4.76 13.32 9.06
C PRO A 95 5.51 13.91 7.84
N PRO A 96 5.40 15.22 7.59
CA PRO A 96 6.15 15.88 6.53
C PRO A 96 7.67 15.69 6.70
N LYS A 97 8.39 15.50 5.59
CA LYS A 97 9.86 15.37 5.52
C LYS A 97 10.45 14.14 6.23
N ALA A 98 9.68 13.10 6.48
CA ALA A 98 10.15 11.85 7.11
C ALA A 98 10.67 10.79 6.12
N GLY A 99 10.85 11.11 4.84
CA GLY A 99 11.39 10.17 3.84
C GLY A 99 10.35 9.31 3.14
N LYS A 100 9.06 9.71 3.17
CA LYS A 100 7.94 9.01 2.53
C LYS A 100 8.19 8.66 1.06
N THR A 101 8.58 9.65 0.24
CA THR A 101 8.79 9.51 -1.21
C THR A 101 9.88 8.47 -1.52
N THR A 102 11.01 8.55 -0.83
CA THR A 102 12.11 7.58 -0.96
C THR A 102 11.67 6.17 -0.56
N LEU A 103 10.87 6.05 0.49
CA LEU A 103 10.35 4.75 0.93
C LEU A 103 9.44 4.12 -0.13
N LEU A 104 8.51 4.89 -0.73
CA LEU A 104 7.64 4.44 -1.80
C LEU A 104 8.44 4.04 -3.06
N GLU A 105 9.50 4.79 -3.38
CA GLU A 105 10.40 4.44 -4.48
C GLU A 105 11.08 3.09 -4.23
N HIS A 106 11.66 2.88 -3.05
CA HIS A 106 12.29 1.61 -2.68
C HIS A 106 11.30 0.45 -2.74
N LEU A 107 10.08 0.61 -2.17
CA LEU A 107 9.01 -0.38 -2.24
C LEU A 107 8.62 -0.70 -3.69
N GLY A 108 8.40 0.32 -4.51
CA GLY A 108 8.02 0.15 -5.91
C GLY A 108 9.07 -0.61 -6.71
N LYS A 109 10.35 -0.24 -6.58
CA LYS A 109 11.47 -0.94 -7.22
C LYS A 109 11.59 -2.39 -6.75
N ALA A 110 11.53 -2.62 -5.44
CA ALA A 110 11.64 -3.96 -4.87
C ALA A 110 10.52 -4.89 -5.36
N ILE A 111 9.27 -4.42 -5.35
CA ILE A 111 8.12 -5.21 -5.81
C ILE A 111 8.29 -5.58 -7.28
N THR A 112 8.61 -4.63 -8.16
CA THR A 112 8.72 -4.90 -9.59
C THR A 112 9.93 -5.77 -9.96
N GLN A 113 11.03 -5.64 -9.22
CA GLN A 113 12.25 -6.42 -9.49
C GLN A 113 12.16 -7.85 -8.94
N ARG A 114 11.56 -8.03 -7.77
CA ARG A 114 11.56 -9.31 -7.07
C ARG A 114 10.30 -10.13 -7.28
N HIS A 115 9.21 -9.49 -7.72
CA HIS A 115 7.90 -10.10 -7.94
C HIS A 115 7.36 -9.75 -9.35
N PRO A 116 7.95 -10.30 -10.43
CA PRO A 116 7.58 -9.97 -11.81
C PRO A 116 6.16 -10.45 -12.18
N ASP A 117 5.57 -11.32 -11.38
CA ASP A 117 4.18 -11.77 -11.48
C ASP A 117 3.16 -10.75 -10.98
N VAL A 118 3.63 -9.71 -10.28
CA VAL A 118 2.80 -8.68 -9.66
C VAL A 118 2.61 -7.50 -10.59
N HIS A 119 1.37 -7.07 -10.76
CA HIS A 119 1.06 -5.82 -11.43
C HIS A 119 1.09 -4.67 -10.42
N LEU A 120 2.07 -3.78 -10.56
CA LEU A 120 2.22 -2.62 -9.67
C LEU A 120 1.56 -1.38 -10.28
N ILE A 121 0.60 -0.81 -9.56
CA ILE A 121 -0.01 0.49 -9.84
C ILE A 121 0.51 1.49 -8.80
N LEU A 122 1.15 2.57 -9.26
CA LEU A 122 1.49 3.71 -8.43
C LEU A 122 0.45 4.81 -8.66
N LEU A 123 -0.41 5.03 -7.68
CA LEU A 123 -1.49 6.02 -7.74
C LEU A 123 -1.12 7.28 -6.96
N LEU A 124 -0.89 8.36 -7.67
CA LEU A 124 -0.51 9.67 -7.13
C LEU A 124 -1.71 10.61 -7.23
N VAL A 125 -2.23 11.04 -6.08
CA VAL A 125 -3.44 11.87 -5.98
C VAL A 125 -3.08 13.24 -5.40
N ASP A 126 -3.36 14.31 -6.15
CA ASP A 126 -3.06 15.70 -5.75
C ASP A 126 -1.56 15.89 -5.43
N GLU A 127 -0.66 15.21 -6.19
CA GLU A 127 0.77 15.28 -5.98
C GLU A 127 1.41 16.30 -6.94
N ARG A 128 2.63 16.75 -6.63
CA ARG A 128 3.33 17.74 -7.43
C ARG A 128 3.78 17.17 -8.77
N PRO A 129 3.71 17.92 -9.88
CA PRO A 129 4.11 17.45 -11.21
C PRO A 129 5.56 16.89 -11.26
N GLU A 130 6.48 17.52 -10.53
CA GLU A 130 7.88 17.07 -10.45
C GLU A 130 8.02 15.71 -9.76
N GLU A 131 7.22 15.42 -8.70
CA GLU A 131 7.22 14.12 -8.03
C GLU A 131 6.62 13.04 -8.95
N VAL A 132 5.56 13.35 -9.68
CA VAL A 132 5.00 12.44 -10.70
C VAL A 132 6.03 12.09 -11.77
N THR A 133 6.76 13.10 -12.27
CA THR A 133 7.81 12.90 -13.27
C THR A 133 8.95 12.05 -12.71
N HIS A 134 9.35 12.27 -11.46
CA HIS A 134 10.35 11.46 -10.77
C HIS A 134 9.94 10.00 -10.72
N PHE A 135 8.75 9.69 -10.19
CA PHE A 135 8.28 8.32 -10.09
C PHE A 135 8.17 7.59 -11.43
N ARG A 136 7.69 8.28 -12.48
CA ARG A 136 7.63 7.71 -13.83
C ARG A 136 8.98 7.31 -14.40
N ARG A 137 10.06 7.96 -13.95
CA ARG A 137 11.43 7.69 -14.40
C ARG A 137 12.11 6.59 -13.60
N VAL A 138 11.77 6.45 -12.32
CA VAL A 138 12.54 5.61 -11.40
C VAL A 138 11.86 4.32 -10.99
N VAL A 139 10.52 4.25 -11.10
CA VAL A 139 9.75 3.06 -10.73
C VAL A 139 9.09 2.46 -11.98
N PRO A 140 9.42 1.22 -12.36
CA PRO A 140 8.84 0.55 -13.53
C PRO A 140 7.43 0.02 -13.20
N ALA A 141 6.46 0.92 -13.01
CA ALA A 141 5.09 0.63 -12.64
C ALA A 141 4.09 1.31 -13.59
N GLU A 142 2.83 0.90 -13.55
CA GLU A 142 1.73 1.66 -14.12
C GLU A 142 1.49 2.90 -13.24
N VAL A 143 2.00 4.07 -13.66
CA VAL A 143 1.88 5.32 -12.89
C VAL A 143 0.61 6.06 -13.32
N LEU A 144 -0.39 6.05 -12.46
CA LEU A 144 -1.62 6.82 -12.58
C LEU A 144 -1.52 8.05 -11.68
N ALA A 145 -1.58 9.24 -12.26
CA ALA A 145 -1.36 10.47 -11.51
C ALA A 145 -2.37 11.56 -11.85
N SER A 146 -2.83 12.26 -10.84
CA SER A 146 -3.60 13.49 -10.91
C SER A 146 -2.87 14.53 -10.07
N THR A 147 -2.33 15.56 -10.73
CA THR A 147 -1.45 16.55 -10.15
C THR A 147 -2.22 17.66 -9.41
N SER A 148 -1.53 18.44 -8.59
CA SER A 148 -2.12 19.48 -7.73
C SER A 148 -2.82 20.63 -8.49
N ASP A 149 -2.62 20.73 -9.79
CA ASP A 149 -3.32 21.64 -10.71
C ASP A 149 -4.64 21.07 -11.27
N SER A 150 -4.94 19.81 -10.99
CA SER A 150 -6.17 19.15 -11.43
C SER A 150 -7.34 19.40 -10.46
N SER A 151 -8.57 19.22 -10.94
CA SER A 151 -9.78 19.34 -10.11
C SER A 151 -9.95 18.17 -9.15
N SER A 152 -10.71 18.38 -8.06
CA SER A 152 -11.07 17.32 -7.10
C SER A 152 -11.82 16.18 -7.78
N ASP A 153 -12.71 16.44 -8.73
CA ASP A 153 -13.39 15.43 -9.54
C ASP A 153 -12.38 14.56 -10.31
N SER A 154 -11.36 15.16 -10.90
CA SER A 154 -10.31 14.41 -11.61
C SER A 154 -9.56 13.46 -10.68
N HIS A 155 -9.25 13.88 -9.44
CA HIS A 155 -8.61 13.01 -8.43
C HIS A 155 -9.47 11.78 -8.10
N ILE A 156 -10.78 12.00 -7.91
CA ILE A 156 -11.72 10.92 -7.57
C ILE A 156 -11.93 9.98 -8.75
N ARG A 157 -12.14 10.52 -9.96
CA ARG A 157 -12.33 9.71 -11.18
C ARG A 157 -11.14 8.84 -11.48
N LEU A 158 -9.91 9.38 -11.37
CA LEU A 158 -8.70 8.59 -11.55
C LEU A 158 -8.58 7.48 -10.51
N SER A 159 -8.87 7.79 -9.25
CA SER A 159 -8.83 6.80 -8.17
C SER A 159 -9.88 5.71 -8.34
N ARG A 160 -11.08 6.05 -8.84
CA ARG A 160 -12.11 5.06 -9.21
C ARG A 160 -11.62 4.15 -10.34
N LEU A 161 -11.05 4.73 -11.39
CA LEU A 161 -10.49 3.94 -12.49
C LEU A 161 -9.39 3.00 -12.02
N ALA A 162 -8.48 3.48 -11.16
CA ALA A 162 -7.37 2.68 -10.63
C ALA A 162 -7.88 1.46 -9.84
N ILE A 163 -8.84 1.66 -8.94
CA ILE A 163 -9.36 0.55 -8.12
C ILE A 163 -10.18 -0.44 -8.96
N GLU A 164 -10.97 0.04 -9.92
CA GLU A 164 -11.73 -0.85 -10.81
C GLU A 164 -10.79 -1.63 -11.74
N ARG A 165 -9.72 -1.01 -12.29
CA ARG A 165 -8.69 -1.71 -13.04
C ARG A 165 -8.02 -2.79 -12.19
N ALA A 166 -7.62 -2.48 -10.96
CA ALA A 166 -7.03 -3.46 -10.05
C ALA A 166 -7.97 -4.66 -9.79
N LYS A 167 -9.26 -4.40 -9.56
CA LYS A 167 -10.26 -5.48 -9.39
C LYS A 167 -10.35 -6.37 -10.63
N ARG A 168 -10.37 -5.80 -11.84
CA ARG A 168 -10.40 -6.59 -13.10
C ARG A 168 -9.18 -7.50 -13.24
N LEU A 169 -8.01 -7.01 -12.87
CA LEU A 169 -6.79 -7.82 -12.87
C LEU A 169 -6.86 -8.97 -11.87
N VAL A 170 -7.39 -8.71 -10.66
CA VAL A 170 -7.55 -9.77 -9.63
C VAL A 170 -8.56 -10.81 -10.05
N GLU A 171 -9.69 -10.43 -10.65
CA GLU A 171 -10.68 -11.35 -11.24
C GLU A 171 -10.05 -12.27 -12.30
N ALA A 172 -9.04 -11.75 -13.03
CA ALA A 172 -8.26 -12.52 -13.99
C ALA A 172 -7.13 -13.35 -13.36
N GLY A 173 -7.12 -13.48 -12.02
CA GLY A 173 -6.12 -14.28 -11.29
C GLY A 173 -4.78 -13.58 -11.06
N ARG A 174 -4.64 -12.27 -11.35
CA ARG A 174 -3.39 -11.53 -11.18
C ARG A 174 -3.23 -11.03 -9.74
N HIS A 175 -1.97 -10.97 -9.29
CA HIS A 175 -1.63 -10.27 -8.06
C HIS A 175 -1.37 -8.80 -8.36
N VAL A 176 -2.05 -7.91 -7.63
CA VAL A 176 -1.96 -6.46 -7.85
C VAL A 176 -1.52 -5.77 -6.56
N VAL A 177 -0.59 -4.84 -6.69
CA VAL A 177 -0.21 -3.91 -5.61
C VAL A 177 -0.55 -2.49 -6.05
N ILE A 178 -1.27 -1.76 -5.21
CA ILE A 178 -1.45 -0.32 -5.33
C ILE A 178 -0.60 0.37 -4.26
N LEU A 179 0.36 1.18 -4.69
CA LEU A 179 1.01 2.17 -3.83
C LEU A 179 0.25 3.49 -4.01
N LEU A 180 -0.48 3.93 -2.98
CA LEU A 180 -1.28 5.16 -3.01
C LEU A 180 -0.59 6.30 -2.27
N ASP A 181 -0.29 7.37 -2.94
CA ASP A 181 0.16 8.62 -2.33
C ASP A 181 -0.80 9.78 -2.69
N SER A 182 -1.73 10.22 -1.84
CA SER A 182 -1.97 9.76 -0.50
C SER A 182 -3.48 9.58 -0.23
N LEU A 183 -3.80 8.71 0.71
CA LEU A 183 -5.17 8.51 1.19
C LEU A 183 -5.74 9.79 1.82
N THR A 184 -4.90 10.58 2.52
CA THR A 184 -5.29 11.89 3.08
C THR A 184 -5.75 12.86 2.00
N ARG A 185 -5.01 12.95 0.87
CA ARG A 185 -5.36 13.82 -0.24
C ARG A 185 -6.62 13.34 -0.97
N LEU A 186 -6.79 12.02 -1.12
CA LEU A 186 -8.02 11.43 -1.65
C LEU A 186 -9.22 11.77 -0.75
N GLY A 187 -9.06 11.69 0.57
CA GLY A 187 -10.09 12.10 1.53
C GLY A 187 -10.44 13.59 1.42
N ARG A 188 -9.45 14.46 1.30
CA ARG A 188 -9.65 15.91 1.07
C ARG A 188 -10.41 16.18 -0.23
N ALA A 189 -10.03 15.52 -1.34
CA ALA A 189 -10.69 15.65 -2.62
C ALA A 189 -12.15 15.20 -2.54
N SER A 190 -12.41 14.05 -1.92
CA SER A 190 -13.77 13.55 -1.68
C SER A 190 -14.61 14.51 -0.83
N ASN A 191 -14.00 15.16 0.17
CA ASN A 191 -14.71 16.12 1.00
C ASN A 191 -15.11 17.41 0.24
N ARG A 192 -14.22 17.89 -0.66
CA ARG A 192 -14.54 19.08 -1.49
C ARG A 192 -15.71 18.82 -2.45
N GLU A 193 -15.85 17.59 -2.96
CA GLU A 193 -16.92 17.22 -3.90
C GLU A 193 -18.31 17.07 -3.25
N MET A 194 -18.38 16.93 -1.92
CA MET A 194 -19.68 16.75 -1.24
C MET A 194 -20.55 18.00 -1.25
N GLY A 195 -19.99 19.19 -1.50
CA GLY A 195 -20.73 20.45 -1.50
C GLY A 195 -21.30 20.84 -0.13
N PRO A 196 -21.92 22.02 -0.01
CA PRO A 196 -22.57 22.46 1.23
C PRO A 196 -23.86 21.66 1.49
N GLY A 197 -24.07 21.16 2.70
CA GLY A 197 -25.35 20.56 3.13
C GLY A 197 -25.28 19.23 3.87
N GLY A 198 -24.10 18.68 4.16
CA GLY A 198 -23.94 17.47 4.97
C GLY A 198 -23.78 17.73 6.48
N ARG A 199 -23.99 16.68 7.30
CA ARG A 199 -23.57 16.73 8.71
C ARG A 199 -22.04 16.68 8.79
N THR A 200 -21.44 17.75 9.26
CA THR A 200 -20.01 17.91 9.38
C THR A 200 -19.51 17.28 10.68
N MET A 201 -18.53 16.40 10.58
CA MET A 201 -17.74 15.90 11.69
C MET A 201 -16.76 16.99 12.18
N SER A 202 -16.07 16.74 13.30
CA SER A 202 -14.94 17.59 13.71
C SER A 202 -13.92 17.74 12.56
N GLY A 203 -13.27 18.90 12.46
CA GLY A 203 -12.31 19.19 11.39
C GLY A 203 -12.91 19.52 10.03
N GLY A 204 -14.25 19.72 9.92
CA GLY A 204 -14.90 20.12 8.67
C GLY A 204 -15.07 19.00 7.64
N VAL A 205 -15.06 17.75 8.06
CA VAL A 205 -15.25 16.57 7.21
C VAL A 205 -16.73 16.20 7.13
N ASP A 206 -17.32 16.11 5.94
CA ASP A 206 -18.65 15.53 5.73
C ASP A 206 -18.60 14.02 6.02
N ASN A 207 -19.57 13.50 6.78
CA ASN A 207 -19.62 12.07 7.13
C ASN A 207 -19.64 11.14 5.89
N ARG A 208 -20.19 11.60 4.77
CA ARG A 208 -20.26 10.86 3.50
C ARG A 208 -18.96 10.93 2.70
N ALA A 209 -18.15 11.97 2.93
CA ALA A 209 -16.93 12.25 2.16
C ALA A 209 -15.93 11.09 2.19
N LEU A 210 -15.84 10.38 3.31
CA LEU A 210 -14.90 9.29 3.49
C LEU A 210 -15.42 7.92 3.01
N GLN A 211 -16.66 7.85 2.48
CA GLN A 211 -17.23 6.59 2.00
C GLN A 211 -16.40 5.97 0.87
N PHE A 212 -16.08 6.73 -0.16
CA PHE A 212 -15.27 6.23 -1.28
C PHE A 212 -13.83 5.89 -0.86
N PRO A 213 -13.08 6.75 -0.14
CA PRO A 213 -11.76 6.39 0.37
C PRO A 213 -11.76 5.13 1.25
N ARG A 214 -12.80 4.90 2.09
CA ARG A 214 -12.95 3.66 2.88
C ARG A 214 -13.18 2.44 1.98
N GLN A 215 -14.05 2.56 0.98
CA GLN A 215 -14.30 1.49 0.01
C GLN A 215 -13.04 1.17 -0.79
N PHE A 216 -12.27 2.19 -1.19
CA PHE A 216 -11.01 2.05 -1.88
C PHE A 216 -10.01 1.25 -1.04
N PHE A 217 -9.68 1.73 0.15
CA PHE A 217 -8.71 1.10 1.03
C PHE A 217 -9.19 -0.26 1.53
N GLY A 218 -10.48 -0.41 1.81
CA GLY A 218 -11.12 -1.65 2.23
C GLY A 218 -11.21 -2.73 1.15
N ALA A 219 -10.94 -2.40 -0.12
CA ALA A 219 -10.94 -3.36 -1.20
C ALA A 219 -9.74 -4.33 -1.13
N ALA A 220 -8.65 -3.97 -0.43
CA ALA A 220 -7.48 -4.85 -0.29
C ALA A 220 -7.85 -6.17 0.36
N ARG A 221 -7.53 -7.28 -0.32
CA ARG A 221 -7.78 -8.65 0.12
C ARG A 221 -6.95 -9.67 -0.65
N ASN A 222 -6.70 -10.79 -0.03
CA ASN A 222 -6.25 -12.00 -0.70
C ASN A 222 -7.50 -12.82 -1.07
N CYS A 223 -7.56 -13.37 -2.29
CA CYS A 223 -8.71 -14.09 -2.81
C CYS A 223 -8.37 -15.57 -2.98
N GLU A 224 -9.15 -16.45 -2.36
CA GLU A 224 -8.98 -17.90 -2.47
C GLU A 224 -9.18 -18.37 -3.92
N GLY A 225 -8.21 -19.10 -4.46
CA GLY A 225 -8.27 -19.62 -5.84
C GLY A 225 -8.20 -18.56 -6.94
N SER A 226 -7.86 -17.29 -6.60
CA SER A 226 -7.73 -16.20 -7.56
C SER A 226 -6.48 -15.35 -7.25
N GLY A 227 -6.45 -14.11 -7.70
CA GLY A 227 -5.37 -13.16 -7.40
C GLY A 227 -5.48 -12.52 -6.02
N SER A 228 -4.70 -11.46 -5.81
CA SER A 228 -4.77 -10.65 -4.60
C SER A 228 -4.69 -9.16 -4.93
N LEU A 229 -5.34 -8.34 -4.12
CA LEU A 229 -5.20 -6.89 -4.14
C LEU A 229 -4.55 -6.42 -2.85
N THR A 230 -3.30 -5.98 -2.94
CA THR A 230 -2.57 -5.34 -1.85
C THR A 230 -2.65 -3.82 -2.03
N ILE A 231 -2.96 -3.09 -0.97
CA ILE A 231 -2.96 -1.63 -0.99
C ILE A 231 -2.06 -1.12 0.14
N LEU A 232 -0.99 -0.43 -0.23
CA LEU A 232 -0.13 0.31 0.69
C LEU A 232 -0.39 1.80 0.47
N ALA A 233 -1.10 2.42 1.40
CA ALA A 233 -1.53 3.81 1.28
C ALA A 233 -0.83 4.70 2.28
N THR A 234 -0.33 5.85 1.84
CA THR A 234 0.25 6.84 2.74
C THR A 234 -0.86 7.67 3.40
N ALA A 235 -0.69 7.93 4.69
CA ALA A 235 -1.52 8.85 5.47
C ALA A 235 -0.64 9.94 6.08
N LEU A 236 -1.02 11.19 5.85
CA LEU A 236 -0.27 12.35 6.36
C LEU A 236 -0.73 12.69 7.77
N ILE A 237 0.22 12.88 8.67
CA ILE A 237 0.00 13.32 10.05
C ILE A 237 0.85 14.56 10.34
N GLU A 238 0.60 15.24 11.47
CA GLU A 238 1.36 16.43 11.90
C GLU A 238 1.43 17.55 10.85
N THR A 239 0.37 17.67 10.05
CA THR A 239 0.27 18.71 9.01
C THR A 239 -0.28 20.06 9.56
N GLY A 240 -0.69 20.09 10.82
CA GLY A 240 -1.43 21.22 11.43
C GLY A 240 -2.90 21.29 11.00
N SER A 241 -3.38 20.36 10.18
CA SER A 241 -4.76 20.31 9.70
C SER A 241 -5.62 19.36 10.54
N ARG A 242 -6.66 19.89 11.22
CA ARG A 242 -7.65 19.05 11.92
C ARG A 242 -8.39 18.09 11.00
N MET A 243 -8.56 18.46 9.73
CA MET A 243 -9.17 17.59 8.72
C MET A 243 -8.32 16.33 8.52
N ASP A 244 -7.00 16.47 8.40
CA ASP A 244 -6.10 15.35 8.20
C ASP A 244 -6.07 14.41 9.40
N GLU A 245 -6.17 14.97 10.61
CA GLU A 245 -6.26 14.16 11.83
C GLU A 245 -7.52 13.30 11.82
N VAL A 246 -8.68 13.89 11.44
CA VAL A 246 -9.94 13.14 11.31
C VAL A 246 -9.83 12.06 10.24
N ILE A 247 -9.30 12.41 9.06
CA ILE A 247 -9.09 11.43 7.99
C ILE A 247 -8.18 10.30 8.47
N PHE A 248 -7.06 10.60 9.12
CA PHE A 248 -6.15 9.59 9.65
C PHE A 248 -6.84 8.67 10.67
N GLN A 249 -7.60 9.23 11.63
CA GLN A 249 -8.30 8.43 12.65
C GLN A 249 -9.34 7.47 12.04
N GLU A 250 -9.97 7.84 10.93
CA GLU A 250 -10.92 6.98 10.22
C GLU A 250 -10.26 5.75 9.57
N PHE A 251 -8.99 5.85 9.21
CA PHE A 251 -8.25 4.74 8.59
C PHE A 251 -7.38 3.99 9.58
N LYS A 252 -7.02 4.61 10.71
CA LYS A 252 -6.33 3.95 11.82
C LYS A 252 -7.16 2.76 12.32
N GLY A 253 -6.57 1.59 12.32
CA GLY A 253 -7.26 0.37 12.70
C GLY A 253 -8.10 -0.30 11.59
N THR A 254 -8.36 0.35 10.45
CA THR A 254 -8.94 -0.29 9.26
C THR A 254 -7.90 -1.15 8.55
N GLY A 255 -6.64 -0.75 8.58
CA GLY A 255 -5.51 -1.52 8.08
C GLY A 255 -5.21 -2.75 8.93
N ASN A 256 -4.52 -3.72 8.35
CA ASN A 256 -3.95 -4.87 9.03
C ASN A 256 -2.40 -4.87 9.01
N MET A 257 -1.80 -3.75 8.60
CA MET A 257 -0.38 -3.44 8.67
C MET A 257 -0.24 -1.93 8.84
N GLU A 258 0.62 -1.50 9.75
CA GLU A 258 0.94 -0.08 9.96
C GLU A 258 2.46 0.10 9.96
N LEU A 259 2.95 1.01 9.11
CA LEU A 259 4.34 1.45 9.07
C LEU A 259 4.37 2.93 9.42
N ILE A 260 4.93 3.25 10.57
CA ILE A 260 4.89 4.60 11.13
C ILE A 260 6.26 5.24 10.95
N LEU A 261 6.32 6.33 10.20
CA LEU A 261 7.48 7.20 10.13
C LEU A 261 7.41 8.23 11.25
N ASP A 262 8.55 8.54 11.83
CA ASP A 262 8.64 9.44 12.98
C ASP A 262 9.53 10.66 12.66
N ARG A 263 9.04 11.84 13.05
CA ARG A 263 9.74 13.10 12.78
C ARG A 263 11.01 13.26 13.61
N ALA A 264 11.01 12.84 14.87
CA ALA A 264 12.17 12.98 15.74
C ALA A 264 13.34 12.11 15.27
N ILE A 265 13.05 10.95 14.64
CA ILE A 265 14.04 10.09 14.00
C ILE A 265 14.59 10.79 12.75
N ALA A 266 13.71 11.33 11.89
CA ALA A 266 14.09 12.03 10.66
C ALA A 266 14.91 13.30 10.93
N ASP A 267 14.54 14.09 11.93
CA ASP A 267 15.24 15.33 12.32
C ASP A 267 16.70 15.02 12.77
N ARG A 268 16.96 13.82 13.31
CA ARG A 268 18.30 13.32 13.61
C ARG A 268 19.03 12.67 12.43
N ARG A 269 18.46 12.74 11.21
CA ARG A 269 19.01 12.17 9.97
C ARG A 269 19.22 10.65 10.03
N ILE A 270 18.41 9.95 10.83
CA ILE A 270 18.37 8.49 10.88
C ILE A 270 17.33 8.03 9.85
N PHE A 271 17.75 7.27 8.83
CA PHE A 271 16.88 6.76 7.78
C PHE A 271 17.09 5.25 7.54
N PRO A 272 15.98 4.48 7.32
CA PRO A 272 14.60 4.93 7.27
C PRO A 272 14.11 5.43 8.63
N ALA A 273 13.35 6.54 8.64
CA ALA A 273 12.84 7.13 9.88
C ALA A 273 11.60 6.37 10.42
N VAL A 274 11.71 5.05 10.54
CA VAL A 274 10.64 4.14 10.98
C VAL A 274 10.63 4.03 12.50
N ASP A 275 9.47 4.31 13.10
CA ASP A 275 9.21 3.93 14.48
C ASP A 275 8.98 2.41 14.55
N VAL A 276 10.04 1.70 14.89
CA VAL A 276 10.05 0.23 14.94
C VAL A 276 9.24 -0.36 16.10
N LEU A 277 8.91 0.45 17.10
CA LEU A 277 8.13 0.02 18.26
C LEU A 277 6.62 0.06 17.94
N ARG A 278 6.17 1.07 17.20
CA ARG A 278 4.75 1.25 16.85
C ARG A 278 4.36 0.64 15.51
N SER A 279 5.34 0.28 14.67
CA SER A 279 5.08 -0.37 13.38
C SER A 279 4.88 -1.87 13.53
N GLY A 280 4.04 -2.46 12.66
CA GLY A 280 3.81 -3.91 12.68
C GLY A 280 2.71 -4.38 11.74
N THR A 281 2.61 -5.70 11.60
CA THR A 281 1.60 -6.39 10.81
C THR A 281 0.76 -7.29 11.70
N ARG A 282 -0.57 -7.21 11.56
CA ARG A 282 -1.49 -8.12 12.25
C ARG A 282 -1.40 -9.51 11.62
N ARG A 283 -1.46 -10.55 12.43
CA ARG A 283 -1.39 -11.94 11.99
C ARG A 283 -0.08 -12.25 11.24
N GLU A 284 1.04 -11.63 11.68
CA GLU A 284 2.36 -11.87 11.08
C GLU A 284 2.78 -13.35 11.14
N GLU A 285 2.20 -14.13 12.07
CA GLU A 285 2.38 -15.57 12.17
C GLU A 285 1.91 -16.35 10.93
N LEU A 286 1.06 -15.76 10.08
CA LEU A 286 0.64 -16.35 8.81
C LEU A 286 1.62 -16.05 7.67
N LEU A 287 2.50 -15.06 7.84
CA LEU A 287 3.42 -14.56 6.82
C LEU A 287 4.87 -15.01 7.04
N VAL A 288 5.19 -15.41 8.26
CA VAL A 288 6.57 -15.65 8.69
C VAL A 288 6.70 -17.05 9.27
N PRO A 289 7.75 -17.80 8.91
CA PRO A 289 8.01 -19.13 9.51
C PRO A 289 8.12 -19.04 11.04
N PRO A 290 7.66 -20.08 11.77
CA PRO A 290 7.63 -20.05 13.24
C PRO A 290 8.98 -19.75 13.92
N GLU A 291 10.07 -20.29 13.37
CA GLU A 291 11.43 -20.04 13.89
C GLU A 291 11.85 -18.58 13.74
N GLU A 292 11.56 -18.00 12.59
CA GLU A 292 11.84 -16.59 12.33
C GLU A 292 10.97 -15.69 13.20
N LEU A 293 9.69 -16.04 13.37
CA LEU A 293 8.76 -15.30 14.23
C LEU A 293 9.26 -15.22 15.68
N GLN A 294 9.79 -16.32 16.24
CA GLN A 294 10.41 -16.32 17.57
C GLN A 294 11.57 -15.33 17.66
N LYS A 295 12.42 -15.23 16.63
CA LYS A 295 13.53 -14.29 16.56
C LYS A 295 13.05 -12.83 16.48
N ARG A 296 12.01 -12.57 15.70
CA ARG A 296 11.37 -11.26 15.63
C ARG A 296 10.77 -10.83 16.97
N HIS A 297 10.11 -11.74 17.68
CA HIS A 297 9.60 -11.46 19.03
C HIS A 297 10.73 -11.20 20.03
N LEU A 298 11.85 -11.92 19.92
CA LEU A 298 13.04 -11.66 20.74
C LEU A 298 13.60 -10.24 20.47
N LEU A 299 13.73 -9.86 19.19
CA LEU A 299 14.14 -8.54 18.77
C LEU A 299 13.22 -7.45 19.34
N ARG A 300 11.90 -7.60 19.17
CA ARG A 300 10.93 -6.62 19.70
C ARG A 300 11.04 -6.44 21.21
N ARG A 301 11.24 -7.53 21.96
CA ARG A 301 11.48 -7.45 23.43
C ARG A 301 12.76 -6.71 23.75
N ALA A 302 13.84 -6.94 23.00
CA ALA A 302 15.11 -6.24 23.22
C ALA A 302 15.02 -4.73 22.89
N LEU A 303 14.11 -4.34 21.98
CA LEU A 303 13.93 -2.93 21.63
C LEU A 303 12.91 -2.21 22.54
N ALA A 304 12.09 -2.94 23.30
CA ALA A 304 10.92 -2.38 24.00
C ALA A 304 11.27 -1.31 25.05
N ASP A 305 12.44 -1.42 25.66
CA ASP A 305 12.91 -0.49 26.71
C ASP A 305 13.65 0.74 26.15
N LEU A 306 13.86 0.79 24.82
CA LEU A 306 14.53 1.91 24.16
C LEU A 306 13.52 3.00 23.72
N SER A 307 14.00 4.23 23.62
CA SER A 307 13.23 5.27 22.94
C SER A 307 13.08 4.96 21.44
N PRO A 308 12.07 5.50 20.74
CA PRO A 308 11.88 5.26 19.30
C PRO A 308 13.13 5.56 18.47
N VAL A 309 13.87 6.61 18.84
CA VAL A 309 15.11 7.01 18.15
C VAL A 309 16.22 6.00 18.38
N GLU A 310 16.44 5.61 19.63
CA GLU A 310 17.48 4.61 19.99
C GLU A 310 17.16 3.24 19.36
N ALA A 311 15.89 2.82 19.38
CA ALA A 311 15.45 1.57 18.78
C ALA A 311 15.68 1.53 17.26
N ALA A 312 15.33 2.62 16.57
CA ALA A 312 15.57 2.75 15.12
C ALA A 312 17.07 2.73 14.80
N GLN A 313 17.85 3.54 15.51
CA GLN A 313 19.31 3.62 15.30
C GLN A 313 19.95 2.26 15.56
N PHE A 314 19.63 1.61 16.67
CA PHE A 314 20.17 0.30 17.04
C PHE A 314 19.87 -0.74 15.94
N LEU A 315 18.62 -0.82 15.47
CA LEU A 315 18.24 -1.77 14.44
C LEU A 315 19.00 -1.51 13.14
N ILE A 316 19.05 -0.26 12.66
CA ILE A 316 19.75 0.13 11.45
C ILE A 316 21.23 -0.22 11.51
N GLU A 317 21.92 0.13 12.60
CA GLU A 317 23.34 -0.17 12.80
C GLU A 317 23.62 -1.69 12.78
N LYS A 318 22.73 -2.49 13.35
CA LYS A 318 22.86 -3.95 13.35
C LYS A 318 22.59 -4.54 11.96
N LEU A 319 21.61 -4.02 11.24
CA LEU A 319 21.33 -4.45 9.87
C LEU A 319 22.47 -4.11 8.92
N GLN A 320 23.09 -2.92 9.05
CA GLN A 320 24.23 -2.52 8.22
C GLN A 320 25.46 -3.44 8.37
N LYS A 321 25.60 -4.10 9.53
CA LYS A 321 26.71 -5.03 9.82
C LYS A 321 26.46 -6.46 9.29
N THR A 322 25.31 -6.71 8.66
CA THR A 322 24.94 -8.04 8.17
C THR A 322 24.49 -7.97 6.71
N PRO A 323 24.81 -8.95 5.86
CA PRO A 323 24.49 -8.91 4.43
C PRO A 323 23.00 -9.11 4.15
N SER A 324 22.26 -9.79 5.03
CA SER A 324 20.85 -10.08 4.85
C SER A 324 20.08 -10.18 6.17
N ASN A 325 18.73 -10.16 6.10
CA ASN A 325 17.88 -10.36 7.27
C ASN A 325 18.01 -11.76 7.84
N ALA A 326 18.21 -12.77 7.02
CA ALA A 326 18.42 -14.14 7.48
C ALA A 326 19.68 -14.25 8.38
N VAL A 327 20.80 -13.66 7.95
CA VAL A 327 22.03 -13.62 8.73
C VAL A 327 21.85 -12.80 10.01
N PHE A 328 21.17 -11.65 9.93
CA PHE A 328 20.87 -10.84 11.11
C PHE A 328 20.05 -11.62 12.14
N LEU A 329 18.95 -12.24 11.73
CA LEU A 329 18.07 -13.00 12.62
C LEU A 329 18.75 -14.27 13.18
N ALA A 330 19.60 -14.94 12.37
CA ALA A 330 20.38 -16.09 12.86
C ALA A 330 21.31 -15.73 14.00
N ASN A 331 21.88 -14.52 13.97
CA ASN A 331 22.79 -14.01 15.00
C ASN A 331 22.09 -13.52 16.28
N LEU A 332 20.75 -13.44 16.28
CA LEU A 332 20.01 -13.11 17.49
C LEU A 332 20.00 -14.32 18.44
N VAL A 333 20.79 -14.21 19.50
CA VAL A 333 20.81 -15.19 20.60
C VAL A 333 19.87 -14.71 21.70
N ALA A 334 19.03 -15.62 22.21
CA ALA A 334 18.27 -15.32 23.43
C ALA A 334 19.25 -14.93 24.53
N PRO A 335 19.00 -13.89 25.34
CA PRO A 335 19.83 -13.66 26.53
C PRO A 335 19.78 -14.96 27.31
N SER A 336 20.98 -15.59 27.46
CA SER A 336 21.14 -16.73 28.34
C SER A 336 20.53 -16.32 29.66
N SER A 337 19.63 -17.13 30.22
CA SER A 337 19.04 -16.91 31.53
C SER A 337 20.16 -16.51 32.48
N MET A 338 20.25 -15.22 32.80
CA MET A 338 21.11 -14.79 33.88
C MET A 338 20.57 -15.51 35.12
N ALA A 339 21.36 -16.48 35.57
CA ALA A 339 21.12 -17.16 36.82
C ALA A 339 20.79 -16.10 37.86
N SER A 340 19.62 -16.21 38.45
CA SER A 340 19.17 -15.39 39.55
C SER A 340 20.31 -15.32 40.59
N PRO A 341 20.79 -14.16 41.00
CA PRO A 341 21.70 -14.10 42.14
C PRO A 341 20.89 -14.53 43.36
N ALA A 342 21.18 -15.74 43.82
CA ALA A 342 20.66 -16.28 45.08
C ALA A 342 20.83 -15.20 46.14
N ARG A 343 19.73 -14.75 46.73
CA ARG A 343 19.71 -13.92 47.94
C ARG A 343 20.55 -14.64 49.00
N ARG A 344 21.75 -14.15 49.24
CA ARG A 344 22.45 -14.46 50.52
C ARG A 344 21.85 -13.54 51.58
N PHE A 345 20.89 -14.06 52.31
CA PHE A 345 20.63 -13.58 53.65
C PHE A 345 21.72 -14.12 54.56
N ARG A 346 22.46 -13.23 55.16
CA ARG A 346 22.97 -13.26 56.54
C ARG A 346 23.05 -11.83 57.06
#